data_6b1ceaeed89b24a99dc90b349bba08bd
#
_entry.id   6b1ceaeed89b24a99dc90b349bba08bd
#
_cell.length_a   1.000
_cell.length_b   1.000
_cell.length_c   1.000
_cell.angle_alpha   90.00
_cell.angle_beta   90.00
_cell.angle_gamma   90.00
#
_symmetry.space_group_name_H-M   'P 1'
#
loop_
_entity.id
_entity.type
_entity.pdbx_description
1 polymer ?
#
loop_
_entity_poly.entity_id
_entity_poly.type
_entity_poly.pdbx_seq_one_letter_code
_entity_poly.pdbx_strand_id
1 'polypeptide(L)'
;MREYQLGAIESQFADLVWKNEPITAADLARRCEDVFHWKKTTAYTVLKRLSNKGLFETNGGVVTSRITRQDFYSNQSREYVDSHFDGDFPSFLAAFTAKKRLTAKEVAALRKIVAEYPAEGEEEA
;
A
#
# COMPACT_ATOMS: atom_id res chain seq x y z
N MET A 1 -9.84 6.64 -9.49
CA MET A 1 -10.47 5.43 -9.15
C MET A 1 -10.20 5.00 -7.76
N ARG A 2 -11.26 4.71 -7.11
CA ARG A 2 -11.21 4.35 -5.72
C ARG A 2 -11.10 2.87 -5.49
N GLU A 3 -11.20 2.08 -6.55
CA GLU A 3 -11.23 0.65 -6.39
C GLU A 3 -9.93 0.09 -5.84
N TYR A 4 -8.86 0.89 -5.85
CA TYR A 4 -7.59 0.42 -5.31
C TYR A 4 -7.36 0.80 -3.87
N GLN A 5 -8.30 1.52 -3.28
CA GLN A 5 -8.19 1.80 -1.86
C GLN A 5 -8.58 0.57 -1.06
N LEU A 6 -7.78 0.27 -0.06
CA LEU A 6 -8.01 -0.88 0.81
C LEU A 6 -8.44 -0.41 2.18
N GLY A 7 -9.40 -1.13 2.77
CA GLY A 7 -9.71 -0.92 4.17
C GLY A 7 -8.58 -1.47 5.04
N ALA A 8 -8.69 -1.20 6.34
CA ALA A 8 -7.63 -1.61 7.27
C ALA A 8 -7.42 -3.13 7.24
N ILE A 9 -8.52 -3.88 7.20
CA ILE A 9 -8.44 -5.34 7.20
C ILE A 9 -7.84 -5.85 5.90
N GLU A 10 -8.25 -5.27 4.78
CA GLU A 10 -7.71 -5.68 3.49
C GLU A 10 -6.23 -5.34 3.39
N SER A 11 -5.81 -4.22 3.97
CA SER A 11 -4.39 -3.85 3.98
C SER A 11 -3.56 -4.86 4.76
N GLN A 12 -4.08 -5.34 5.89
CA GLN A 12 -3.37 -6.35 6.66
C GLN A 12 -3.27 -7.67 5.90
N PHE A 13 -4.34 -8.05 5.20
CA PHE A 13 -4.32 -9.25 4.39
C PHE A 13 -3.29 -9.10 3.26
N ALA A 14 -3.30 -7.97 2.58
CA ALA A 14 -2.36 -7.75 1.48
C ALA A 14 -0.92 -7.80 1.98
N ASP A 15 -0.64 -7.21 3.14
CA ASP A 15 0.70 -7.27 3.72
C ASP A 15 1.11 -8.72 4.01
N LEU A 16 0.17 -9.54 4.45
CA LEU A 16 0.47 -10.94 4.73
C LEU A 16 0.91 -11.66 3.45
N VAL A 17 0.23 -11.38 2.33
CA VAL A 17 0.61 -11.97 1.06
C VAL A 17 1.97 -11.45 0.62
N TRP A 18 2.18 -10.16 0.64
CA TRP A 18 3.45 -9.59 0.20
C TRP A 18 4.64 -10.11 1.00
N LYS A 19 4.43 -10.36 2.29
CA LYS A 19 5.52 -10.86 3.14
C LYS A 19 5.83 -12.32 2.90
N ASN A 20 4.85 -13.08 2.41
CA ASN A 20 4.99 -14.53 2.36
C ASN A 20 4.94 -15.11 0.96
N GLU A 21 4.81 -14.30 -0.07
CA GLU A 21 4.74 -14.80 -1.43
C GLU A 21 6.06 -15.40 -1.87
N PRO A 22 6.07 -16.41 -2.73
CA PRO A 22 4.90 -17.15 -3.18
C PRO A 22 4.38 -18.06 -2.07
N ILE A 23 3.06 -18.15 -1.97
CA ILE A 23 2.44 -18.92 -0.91
C ILE A 23 1.21 -19.61 -1.51
N THR A 24 0.99 -20.88 -1.14
CA THR A 24 -0.21 -21.56 -1.64
C THR A 24 -1.45 -20.91 -1.02
N ALA A 25 -2.55 -20.97 -1.77
CA ALA A 25 -3.80 -20.42 -1.27
C ALA A 25 -4.20 -21.12 0.03
N ALA A 26 -3.92 -22.42 0.15
CA ALA A 26 -4.24 -23.17 1.36
C ALA A 26 -3.42 -22.69 2.55
N ASP A 27 -2.12 -22.46 2.36
CA ASP A 27 -1.29 -21.94 3.44
C ASP A 27 -1.68 -20.53 3.80
N LEU A 28 -2.03 -19.72 2.81
CA LEU A 28 -2.49 -18.36 3.07
C LEU A 28 -3.76 -18.37 3.92
N ALA A 29 -4.71 -19.24 3.59
CA ALA A 29 -5.94 -19.34 4.37
C ALA A 29 -5.65 -19.77 5.80
N ARG A 30 -4.67 -20.68 5.96
CA ARG A 30 -4.29 -21.13 7.30
C ARG A 30 -3.68 -20.00 8.10
N ARG A 31 -2.84 -19.19 7.49
CA ARG A 31 -2.24 -18.04 8.17
C ARG A 31 -3.30 -17.00 8.54
N CYS A 32 -4.30 -16.81 7.68
CA CYS A 32 -5.40 -15.90 7.99
C CYS A 32 -6.19 -16.39 9.19
N GLU A 33 -6.36 -17.69 9.31
CA GLU A 33 -7.01 -18.25 10.48
C GLU A 33 -6.21 -17.97 11.75
N ASP A 34 -4.91 -18.15 11.66
CA ASP A 34 -4.04 -17.94 12.82
C ASP A 34 -3.96 -16.47 13.22
N VAL A 35 -3.83 -15.58 12.25
CA VAL A 35 -3.56 -14.17 12.53
C VAL A 35 -4.84 -13.38 12.71
N PHE A 36 -5.84 -13.62 11.87
CA PHE A 36 -7.07 -12.84 11.85
C PHE A 36 -8.28 -13.58 12.40
N HIS A 37 -8.12 -14.87 12.69
CA HIS A 37 -9.22 -15.73 13.13
C HIS A 37 -10.32 -15.82 12.08
N TRP A 38 -9.94 -15.78 10.82
CA TRP A 38 -10.87 -15.88 9.70
C TRP A 38 -11.15 -17.33 9.37
N LYS A 39 -12.37 -17.59 8.90
CA LYS A 39 -12.66 -18.86 8.27
C LYS A 39 -11.98 -18.90 6.90
N LYS A 40 -11.72 -20.12 6.42
CA LYS A 40 -11.07 -20.28 5.12
C LYS A 40 -11.85 -19.59 4.01
N THR A 41 -13.20 -19.70 4.06
CA THR A 41 -14.02 -19.07 3.04
C THR A 41 -13.84 -17.57 3.00
N THR A 42 -13.66 -16.96 4.17
CA THR A 42 -13.40 -15.51 4.22
C THR A 42 -12.08 -15.17 3.53
N ALA A 43 -11.04 -15.95 3.81
CA ALA A 43 -9.73 -15.71 3.21
C ALA A 43 -9.82 -15.83 1.68
N TYR A 44 -10.48 -16.85 1.17
CA TYR A 44 -10.61 -17.02 -0.27
C TYR A 44 -11.43 -15.89 -0.90
N THR A 45 -12.45 -15.42 -0.19
CA THR A 45 -13.27 -14.33 -0.70
C THR A 45 -12.46 -13.05 -0.82
N VAL A 46 -11.65 -12.73 0.21
CA VAL A 46 -10.82 -11.54 0.17
C VAL A 46 -9.75 -11.67 -0.89
N LEU A 47 -9.14 -12.84 -1.01
CA LEU A 47 -8.14 -13.07 -2.03
C LEU A 47 -8.71 -12.84 -3.42
N LYS A 48 -9.91 -13.36 -3.68
CA LYS A 48 -10.55 -13.18 -4.97
C LYS A 48 -10.83 -11.70 -5.23
N ARG A 49 -11.30 -10.99 -4.21
CA ARG A 49 -11.61 -9.58 -4.38
C ARG A 49 -10.36 -8.78 -4.73
N LEU A 50 -9.26 -9.01 -4.03
CA LEU A 50 -8.03 -8.28 -4.30
C LEU A 50 -7.38 -8.71 -5.61
N SER A 51 -7.56 -9.97 -5.99
CA SER A 51 -7.10 -10.44 -7.30
C SER A 51 -7.87 -9.76 -8.42
N ASN A 52 -9.17 -9.57 -8.23
CA ASN A 52 -9.99 -8.86 -9.22
C ASN A 52 -9.58 -7.40 -9.34
N LYS A 53 -9.04 -6.83 -8.26
CA LYS A 53 -8.54 -5.46 -8.29
C LYS A 53 -7.11 -5.37 -8.86
N GLY A 54 -6.51 -6.50 -9.19
CA GLY A 54 -5.20 -6.50 -9.84
C GLY A 54 -4.01 -6.59 -8.92
N LEU A 55 -4.22 -6.86 -7.63
CA LEU A 55 -3.10 -6.93 -6.69
C LEU A 55 -2.38 -8.27 -6.75
N PHE A 56 -3.13 -9.35 -6.84
CA PHE A 56 -2.57 -10.70 -6.73
C PHE A 56 -3.11 -11.59 -7.83
N GLU A 57 -2.44 -12.72 -8.03
CA GLU A 57 -2.91 -13.75 -8.95
C GLU A 57 -2.58 -15.10 -8.35
N THR A 58 -3.35 -16.10 -8.78
CA THR A 58 -3.16 -17.47 -8.30
C THR A 58 -2.97 -18.36 -9.52
N ASN A 59 -1.85 -19.04 -9.57
CA ASN A 59 -1.55 -19.98 -10.65
C ASN A 59 -1.14 -21.30 -10.03
N GLY A 60 -1.88 -22.36 -10.39
CA GLY A 60 -1.58 -23.67 -9.86
C GLY A 60 -1.69 -23.71 -8.34
N GLY A 61 -2.60 -22.92 -7.78
CA GLY A 61 -2.80 -22.86 -6.35
C GLY A 61 -1.79 -21.99 -5.61
N VAL A 62 -0.86 -21.35 -6.32
CA VAL A 62 0.17 -20.52 -5.70
C VAL A 62 -0.15 -19.05 -5.95
N VAL A 63 -0.14 -18.27 -4.87
CA VAL A 63 -0.47 -16.86 -4.90
C VAL A 63 0.79 -16.03 -5.00
N THR A 64 0.79 -15.10 -5.93
CA THR A 64 1.89 -14.13 -6.08
C THR A 64 1.30 -12.74 -6.31
N SER A 65 2.12 -11.72 -6.09
CA SER A 65 1.65 -10.36 -6.32
C SER A 65 1.84 -9.96 -7.78
N ARG A 66 0.90 -9.14 -8.27
CA ARG A 66 1.02 -8.53 -9.58
C ARG A 66 1.57 -7.12 -9.50
N ILE A 67 1.58 -6.56 -8.31
CA ILE A 67 2.13 -5.23 -8.06
C ILE A 67 2.83 -5.33 -6.71
N THR A 68 3.99 -4.69 -6.59
CA THR A 68 4.70 -4.69 -5.31
C THR A 68 3.98 -3.82 -4.30
N ARG A 69 4.26 -4.06 -3.03
CA ARG A 69 3.69 -3.22 -1.97
C ARG A 69 4.08 -1.76 -2.16
N GLN A 70 5.35 -1.54 -2.49
CA GLN A 70 5.84 -0.18 -2.67
C GLN A 70 5.13 0.53 -3.80
N ASP A 71 4.98 -0.13 -4.94
CA ASP A 71 4.30 0.48 -6.08
C ASP A 71 2.84 0.73 -5.78
N PHE A 72 2.20 -0.21 -5.08
CA PHE A 72 0.79 -0.04 -4.75
C PHE A 72 0.58 1.22 -3.90
N TYR A 73 1.37 1.37 -2.84
CA TYR A 73 1.19 2.51 -1.96
C TYR A 73 1.71 3.81 -2.56
N SER A 74 2.67 3.72 -3.47
CA SER A 74 3.09 4.90 -4.22
C SER A 74 1.93 5.44 -5.05
N ASN A 75 1.26 4.54 -5.79
CA ASN A 75 0.12 4.95 -6.60
C ASN A 75 -1.02 5.48 -5.74
N GLN A 76 -1.26 4.82 -4.60
CA GLN A 76 -2.38 5.19 -3.75
C GLN A 76 -2.15 6.54 -3.09
N SER A 77 -0.93 6.80 -2.63
CA SER A 77 -0.63 8.08 -2.00
C SER A 77 -0.74 9.23 -3.00
N ARG A 78 -0.26 9.00 -4.23
CA ARG A 78 -0.37 10.02 -5.27
C ARG A 78 -1.83 10.29 -5.61
N GLU A 79 -2.62 9.23 -5.73
CA GLU A 79 -4.04 9.42 -6.05
C GLU A 79 -4.76 10.18 -4.95
N TYR A 80 -4.40 9.92 -3.71
CA TYR A 80 -5.01 10.63 -2.59
C TYR A 80 -4.73 12.14 -2.67
N VAL A 81 -3.48 12.49 -2.92
CA VAL A 81 -3.10 13.90 -3.03
C VAL A 81 -3.78 14.55 -4.24
N ASP A 82 -3.82 13.83 -5.36
CA ASP A 82 -4.48 14.35 -6.55
C ASP A 82 -5.96 14.61 -6.30
N SER A 83 -6.63 13.68 -5.63
CA SER A 83 -8.08 13.76 -5.44
C SER A 83 -8.49 14.75 -4.37
N HIS A 84 -7.69 14.88 -3.32
CA HIS A 84 -8.11 15.65 -2.15
C HIS A 84 -7.37 16.97 -2.01
N PHE A 85 -6.26 17.14 -2.69
CA PHE A 85 -5.43 18.34 -2.58
C PHE A 85 -5.02 18.89 -3.94
N ASP A 86 -5.79 18.53 -4.97
CA ASP A 86 -5.52 19.03 -6.33
C ASP A 86 -4.08 18.79 -6.78
N GLY A 87 -3.49 17.71 -6.31
CA GLY A 87 -2.11 17.39 -6.66
C GLY A 87 -1.07 18.21 -5.93
N ASP A 88 -1.48 19.03 -4.98
CA ASP A 88 -0.56 19.93 -4.27
C ASP A 88 -0.01 19.22 -3.04
N PHE A 89 1.14 18.56 -3.21
CA PHE A 89 1.74 17.83 -2.12
C PHE A 89 2.09 18.70 -0.91
N PRO A 90 2.64 19.92 -1.08
CA PRO A 90 2.88 20.78 0.09
C PRO A 90 1.62 21.06 0.90
N SER A 91 0.48 21.24 0.24
CA SER A 91 -0.77 21.43 0.97
C SER A 91 -1.16 20.19 1.76
N PHE A 92 -0.95 19.01 1.18
CA PHE A 92 -1.19 17.77 1.91
C PHE A 92 -0.30 17.70 3.14
N LEU A 93 0.98 17.98 2.98
CA LEU A 93 1.92 17.91 4.09
C LEU A 93 1.57 18.90 5.19
N ALA A 94 1.17 20.11 4.80
CA ALA A 94 0.75 21.12 5.77
C ALA A 94 -0.47 20.67 6.56
N ALA A 95 -1.44 20.06 5.87
CA ALA A 95 -2.63 19.56 6.54
C ALA A 95 -2.27 18.42 7.48
N PHE A 96 -1.39 17.53 7.03
CA PHE A 96 -0.99 16.37 7.81
C PHE A 96 -0.34 16.80 9.12
N THR A 97 0.45 17.86 9.10
CA THR A 97 1.21 18.30 10.26
C THR A 97 0.52 19.38 11.08
N ALA A 98 -0.68 19.81 10.69
CA ALA A 98 -1.33 20.96 11.32
C ALA A 98 -1.62 20.73 12.80
N LYS A 99 -1.98 19.51 13.19
CA LYS A 99 -2.38 19.23 14.56
C LYS A 99 -1.42 18.31 15.30
N LYS A 100 -0.38 17.85 14.62
CA LYS A 100 0.58 16.97 15.25
C LYS A 100 1.97 17.36 14.79
N ARG A 101 2.79 17.76 15.73
CA ARG A 101 4.14 18.21 15.41
C ARG A 101 4.99 17.02 15.01
N LEU A 102 5.83 17.24 14.05
CA LEU A 102 6.82 16.24 13.66
C LEU A 102 7.94 16.20 14.70
N THR A 103 8.49 15.02 14.90
CA THR A 103 9.67 14.89 15.74
C THR A 103 10.88 15.41 14.99
N ALA A 104 11.95 15.70 15.73
CA ALA A 104 13.21 16.14 15.10
C ALA A 104 13.71 15.08 14.13
N LYS A 105 13.53 13.81 14.49
CA LYS A 105 13.95 12.70 13.63
C LYS A 105 13.17 12.69 12.33
N GLU A 106 11.87 12.93 12.42
CA GLU A 106 11.03 12.96 11.22
C GLU A 106 11.40 14.12 10.32
N VAL A 107 11.67 15.29 10.91
CA VAL A 107 12.07 16.46 10.11
C VAL A 107 13.39 16.18 9.40
N ALA A 108 14.35 15.57 10.10
CA ALA A 108 15.63 15.25 9.50
C ALA A 108 15.47 14.28 8.34
N ALA A 109 14.62 13.27 8.52
CA ALA A 109 14.37 12.29 7.45
C ALA A 109 13.73 12.96 6.24
N LEU A 110 12.78 13.86 6.47
CA LEU A 110 12.13 14.57 5.37
C LEU A 110 13.12 15.47 4.64
N ARG A 111 13.97 16.16 5.37
CA ARG A 111 14.98 17.02 4.73
C ARG A 111 15.90 16.21 3.84
N LYS A 112 16.27 15.01 4.28
CA LYS A 112 17.12 14.15 3.49
C LYS A 112 16.43 13.71 2.20
N ILE A 113 15.16 13.34 2.30
CA ILE A 113 14.40 12.93 1.11
C ILE A 113 14.35 14.06 0.11
N VAL A 114 14.05 15.29 0.57
CA VAL A 114 13.95 16.44 -0.32
C VAL A 114 15.31 16.77 -0.91
N ALA A 115 16.37 16.72 -0.09
CA ALA A 115 17.71 17.08 -0.55
C ALA A 115 18.21 16.15 -1.64
N GLU A 116 17.81 14.87 -1.60
CA GLU A 116 18.28 13.90 -2.57
C GLU A 116 17.36 13.75 -3.78
N TYR A 117 16.23 14.44 -3.75
CA TYR A 117 15.25 14.31 -4.82
C TYR A 117 15.58 15.27 -5.98
N PRO A 118 15.75 14.73 -7.19
CA PRO A 118 15.98 15.61 -8.34
C PRO A 118 14.65 16.24 -8.75
N ALA A 119 14.51 17.52 -8.50
CA ALA A 119 13.28 18.21 -8.82
C ALA A 119 13.06 18.23 -10.33
N GLU A 120 11.80 18.14 -10.72
CA GLU A 120 11.45 18.18 -12.12
C GLU A 120 11.88 19.53 -12.72
N GLY A 121 12.62 19.48 -13.80
CA GLY A 121 13.13 20.69 -14.44
C GLY A 121 14.53 21.08 -14.02
N GLU A 122 14.98 20.69 -12.83
CA GLU A 122 16.30 21.05 -12.36
C GLU A 122 17.38 20.17 -12.97
N GLU A 123 17.04 18.92 -13.23
CA GLU A 123 18.01 18.00 -13.80
C GLU A 123 18.38 18.38 -15.21
N GLU A 124 17.66 19.30 -15.82
CA GLU A 124 17.95 19.74 -17.17
C GLU A 124 18.91 20.92 -17.20
N ALA A 125 19.16 21.50 -16.06
CA ALA A 125 19.99 22.70 -16.01
C ALA A 125 21.48 22.43 -16.26
#